data_2f9505b024220a97211fc2d070a702c9
#
_entry.id   2f9505b024220a97211fc2d070a702c9
#
_cell.length_a   1.000
_cell.length_b   1.000
_cell.length_c   1.000
_cell.angle_alpha   90.00
_cell.angle_beta   90.00
_cell.angle_gamma   90.00
#
_symmetry.space_group_name_H-M   'P 1'
#
loop_
_entity.id
_entity.type
_entity.pdbx_description
1 polymer ?
#
loop_
_entity_poly.entity_id
_entity_poly.type
_entity_poly.pdbx_seq_one_letter_code
_entity_poly.pdbx_strand_id
1 'polypeptide(L)'
;MSGAVDPHTIDQWLPQTQCQRCGYPDCWEYALAISTAAAPINRCPPGGDITLRALAKITGNPLVPLDKDCGTAKPLACAVINEALCIGCTLCIQACPVDAIAGASKLMHTVIGHECTGCELCVVPCPMDCIQMTPITGSPLDNQPGSPWPEYSSGMVVRARRRAEMKRSRSKLSAESCCSNTVSTQTVMRENILSSVKRTRDRKNSLYLDND
;
A
#
# COMPACT_ATOMS: atom_id res chain seq x y z
N MET A 1 8.79 25.59 24.01
CA MET A 1 7.53 25.28 23.30
C MET A 1 7.91 25.00 21.87
N SER A 2 8.13 23.73 21.49
CA SER A 2 8.40 23.38 20.10
C SER A 2 7.11 23.55 19.31
N GLY A 3 7.08 24.50 18.37
CA GLY A 3 5.96 24.67 17.46
C GLY A 3 5.69 23.36 16.72
N ALA A 4 4.42 23.07 16.43
CA ALA A 4 4.05 21.89 15.65
C ALA A 4 4.83 21.89 14.33
N VAL A 5 5.51 20.79 14.03
CA VAL A 5 6.26 20.64 12.76
C VAL A 5 5.24 20.46 11.64
N ASP A 6 5.45 21.16 10.52
CA ASP A 6 4.60 21.01 9.35
C ASP A 6 4.57 19.55 8.85
N PRO A 7 3.38 18.94 8.71
CA PRO A 7 3.24 17.56 8.26
C PRO A 7 3.85 17.31 6.87
N HIS A 8 3.89 18.30 5.98
CA HIS A 8 4.57 18.16 4.69
C HIS A 8 6.07 17.94 4.86
N THR A 9 6.70 18.63 5.82
CA THR A 9 8.12 18.43 6.14
C THR A 9 8.37 17.00 6.67
N ILE A 10 7.47 16.48 7.50
CA ILE A 10 7.54 15.09 7.99
C ILE A 10 7.35 14.10 6.86
N ASP A 11 6.34 14.30 6.00
CA ASP A 11 6.03 13.41 4.88
C ASP A 11 7.17 13.27 3.88
N GLN A 12 7.98 14.32 3.68
CA GLN A 12 9.17 14.26 2.82
C GLN A 12 10.20 13.22 3.29
N TRP A 13 10.24 12.91 4.58
CA TRP A 13 11.13 11.92 5.17
C TRP A 13 10.50 10.53 5.35
N LEU A 14 9.38 10.27 4.67
CA LEU A 14 8.77 8.95 4.60
C LEU A 14 9.00 8.32 3.21
N PRO A 15 9.34 7.03 3.13
CA PRO A 15 9.69 6.34 1.86
C PRO A 15 8.51 6.12 0.92
N GLN A 16 7.30 6.54 1.31
CA GLN A 16 6.08 6.50 0.52
C GLN A 16 5.64 5.11 0.05
N THR A 17 6.00 4.07 0.79
CA THR A 17 5.58 2.70 0.47
C THR A 17 4.09 2.46 0.68
N GLN A 18 3.42 3.32 1.43
CA GLN A 18 1.98 3.24 1.75
C GLN A 18 1.54 1.90 2.38
N CYS A 19 2.44 1.26 3.13
CA CYS A 19 2.32 -0.14 3.57
C CYS A 19 1.43 -0.34 4.81
N GLN A 20 0.98 0.73 5.47
CA GLN A 20 0.12 0.71 6.66
C GLN A 20 0.72 0.00 7.90
N ARG A 21 1.99 -0.42 7.86
CA ARG A 21 2.64 -1.12 8.98
C ARG A 21 2.75 -0.27 10.24
N CYS A 22 2.82 1.05 10.09
CA CYS A 22 2.78 2.00 11.20
C CYS A 22 1.42 2.08 11.92
N GLY A 23 0.38 1.40 11.39
CA GLY A 23 -0.99 1.44 11.90
C GLY A 23 -1.83 2.60 11.36
N TYR A 24 -1.28 3.40 10.43
CA TYR A 24 -1.99 4.49 9.78
C TYR A 24 -2.39 4.12 8.35
N PRO A 25 -3.49 4.70 7.82
CA PRO A 25 -4.01 4.34 6.49
C PRO A 25 -3.05 4.60 5.35
N ASP A 26 -2.20 5.62 5.49
CA ASP A 26 -1.17 5.98 4.52
C ASP A 26 -0.02 6.78 5.20
N CYS A 27 1.02 7.11 4.42
CA CYS A 27 2.17 7.87 4.94
C CYS A 27 1.79 9.29 5.34
N TRP A 28 0.83 9.92 4.66
CA TRP A 28 0.37 11.26 4.99
C TRP A 28 -0.34 11.31 6.36
N GLU A 29 -1.24 10.36 6.63
CA GLU A 29 -1.94 10.29 7.92
C GLU A 29 -0.95 10.00 9.07
N TYR A 30 0.10 9.24 8.82
CA TYR A 30 1.18 9.07 9.79
C TYR A 30 1.97 10.37 10.01
N ALA A 31 2.31 11.10 8.93
CA ALA A 31 2.98 12.40 9.04
C ALA A 31 2.12 13.42 9.82
N LEU A 32 0.82 13.44 9.57
CA LEU A 32 -0.13 14.29 10.29
C LEU A 32 -0.19 13.93 11.78
N ALA A 33 -0.24 12.63 12.09
CA ALA A 33 -0.26 12.17 13.48
C ALA A 33 1.04 12.53 14.24
N ILE A 34 2.20 12.46 13.58
CA ILE A 34 3.46 12.93 14.17
C ILE A 34 3.42 14.44 14.41
N SER A 35 2.94 15.23 13.44
CA SER A 35 2.90 16.70 13.55
C SER A 35 2.06 17.19 14.71
N THR A 36 1.02 16.45 15.06
CA THR A 36 0.12 16.72 16.20
C THR A 36 0.56 16.04 17.50
N ALA A 37 1.75 15.43 17.53
CA ALA A 37 2.27 14.62 18.65
C ALA A 37 1.33 13.45 19.08
N ALA A 38 0.45 13.02 18.18
CA ALA A 38 -0.45 11.87 18.43
C ALA A 38 0.21 10.52 18.10
N ALA A 39 1.37 10.52 17.43
CA ALA A 39 2.12 9.32 17.07
C ALA A 39 3.60 9.45 17.38
N PRO A 40 4.26 8.37 17.85
CA PRO A 40 5.70 8.32 17.98
C PRO A 40 6.38 8.23 16.60
N ILE A 41 7.64 8.71 16.52
CA ILE A 41 8.39 8.80 15.25
C ILE A 41 9.00 7.47 14.76
N ASN A 42 8.95 6.42 15.56
CA ASN A 42 9.67 5.15 15.37
C ASN A 42 8.84 4.02 14.74
N ARG A 43 7.72 4.35 14.07
CA ARG A 43 6.78 3.34 13.56
C ARG A 43 6.87 3.10 12.05
N CYS A 44 7.97 3.50 11.40
CA CYS A 44 8.14 3.30 9.95
C CYS A 44 9.25 2.28 9.62
N PRO A 45 8.96 0.96 9.55
CA PRO A 45 9.98 -0.04 9.22
C PRO A 45 10.62 0.15 7.85
N PRO A 46 9.88 0.49 6.75
CA PRO A 46 10.50 0.71 5.45
C PRO A 46 11.45 1.92 5.42
N GLY A 47 11.20 2.92 6.26
CA GLY A 47 12.07 4.08 6.38
C GLY A 47 13.33 3.83 7.21
N GLY A 48 13.29 2.82 8.08
CA GLY A 48 14.41 2.40 8.90
C GLY A 48 15.02 3.51 9.74
N ASP A 49 16.31 3.36 10.03
CA ASP A 49 17.08 4.34 10.82
C ASP A 49 17.21 5.70 10.12
N ILE A 50 17.17 5.73 8.79
CA ILE A 50 17.30 6.97 8.02
C ILE A 50 16.11 7.88 8.32
N THR A 51 14.90 7.36 8.16
CA THR A 51 13.66 8.08 8.49
C THR A 51 13.63 8.45 9.98
N LEU A 52 13.92 7.51 10.86
CA LEU A 52 13.89 7.74 12.29
C LEU A 52 14.81 8.90 12.72
N ARG A 53 16.07 8.94 12.23
CA ARG A 53 17.02 10.01 12.53
C ARG A 53 16.57 11.35 11.97
N ALA A 54 16.03 11.37 10.75
CA ALA A 54 15.50 12.58 10.15
C ALA A 54 14.30 13.11 10.94
N LEU A 55 13.35 12.26 11.30
CA LEU A 55 12.19 12.63 12.09
C LEU A 55 12.58 13.11 13.49
N ALA A 56 13.52 12.43 14.17
CA ALA A 56 14.04 12.88 15.47
C ALA A 56 14.63 14.30 15.39
N LYS A 57 15.41 14.58 14.33
CA LYS A 57 16.03 15.88 14.11
C LYS A 57 15.01 17.01 13.89
N ILE A 58 13.96 16.76 13.07
CA ILE A 58 12.98 17.80 12.71
C ILE A 58 11.92 18.00 13.79
N THR A 59 11.57 16.96 14.55
CA THR A 59 10.56 17.04 15.62
C THR A 59 11.15 17.37 16.99
N GLY A 60 12.48 17.25 17.15
CA GLY A 60 13.13 17.38 18.45
C GLY A 60 12.87 16.21 19.41
N ASN A 61 12.24 15.14 18.94
CA ASN A 61 11.96 13.95 19.75
C ASN A 61 13.24 13.11 19.96
N PRO A 62 13.38 12.42 21.11
CA PRO A 62 14.51 11.54 21.35
C PRO A 62 14.58 10.42 20.31
N LEU A 63 15.80 10.01 19.97
CA LEU A 63 16.04 8.85 19.11
C LEU A 63 15.78 7.59 19.93
N VAL A 64 14.73 6.84 19.57
CA VAL A 64 14.34 5.58 20.18
C VAL A 64 14.40 4.46 19.13
N PRO A 65 14.60 3.18 19.52
CA PRO A 65 14.58 2.08 18.55
C PRO A 65 13.27 2.00 17.78
N LEU A 66 13.33 1.44 16.56
CA LEU A 66 12.11 1.16 15.78
C LEU A 66 11.17 0.26 16.58
N ASP A 67 9.88 0.56 16.47
CA ASP A 67 8.81 -0.20 17.10
C ASP A 67 8.71 -1.59 16.46
N LYS A 68 8.97 -2.63 17.27
CA LYS A 68 8.95 -4.03 16.81
C LYS A 68 7.55 -4.50 16.39
N ASP A 69 6.51 -3.90 16.96
CA ASP A 69 5.12 -4.24 16.62
C ASP A 69 4.74 -3.81 15.20
N CYS A 70 5.47 -2.86 14.62
CA CYS A 70 5.33 -2.45 13.23
C CYS A 70 6.07 -3.40 12.25
N GLY A 71 6.78 -4.40 12.76
CA GLY A 71 7.57 -5.35 11.98
C GLY A 71 8.97 -4.81 11.62
N THR A 72 9.65 -5.53 10.74
CA THR A 72 11.02 -5.21 10.30
C THR A 72 11.04 -4.67 8.88
N ALA A 73 12.10 -3.97 8.51
CA ALA A 73 12.38 -3.62 7.13
C ALA A 73 12.48 -4.89 6.28
N LYS A 74 11.86 -4.90 5.12
CA LYS A 74 11.94 -5.98 4.14
C LYS A 74 12.61 -5.45 2.87
N PRO A 75 13.31 -6.31 2.11
CA PRO A 75 13.79 -5.96 0.79
C PRO A 75 12.65 -5.47 -0.11
N LEU A 76 12.96 -4.55 -1.03
CA LEU A 76 11.99 -4.08 -2.01
C LEU A 76 11.52 -5.27 -2.86
N ALA A 77 10.22 -5.41 -3.00
CA ALA A 77 9.60 -6.46 -3.79
C ALA A 77 8.48 -5.87 -4.66
N CYS A 78 8.19 -6.55 -5.76
CA CYS A 78 7.07 -6.24 -6.64
C CYS A 78 6.03 -7.36 -6.57
N ALA A 79 4.77 -7.00 -6.53
CA ALA A 79 3.69 -7.96 -6.67
C ALA A 79 3.63 -8.50 -8.10
N VAL A 80 3.44 -9.80 -8.24
CA VAL A 80 3.22 -10.49 -9.52
C VAL A 80 1.92 -11.27 -9.43
N ILE A 81 1.05 -11.09 -10.40
CA ILE A 81 -0.24 -11.77 -10.47
C ILE A 81 -0.12 -12.94 -11.45
N ASN A 82 -0.49 -14.14 -11.02
CA ASN A 82 -0.67 -15.26 -11.94
C ASN A 82 -1.99 -15.06 -12.70
N GLU A 83 -1.88 -14.59 -13.93
CA GLU A 83 -3.04 -14.24 -14.76
C GLU A 83 -3.95 -15.43 -15.06
N ALA A 84 -3.40 -16.64 -15.15
CA ALA A 84 -4.17 -17.87 -15.39
C ALA A 84 -5.12 -18.21 -14.22
N LEU A 85 -4.75 -17.80 -13.00
CA LEU A 85 -5.56 -18.02 -11.80
C LEU A 85 -6.45 -16.82 -11.46
N CYS A 86 -6.22 -15.67 -12.09
CA CYS A 86 -6.95 -14.44 -11.80
C CYS A 86 -8.38 -14.51 -12.33
N ILE A 87 -9.37 -14.28 -11.46
CA ILE A 87 -10.80 -14.27 -11.79
C ILE A 87 -11.39 -12.87 -12.03
N GLY A 88 -10.57 -11.82 -11.97
CA GLY A 88 -11.03 -10.45 -12.19
C GLY A 88 -11.93 -9.89 -11.09
N CYS A 89 -11.71 -10.24 -9.81
CA CYS A 89 -12.55 -9.82 -8.68
C CYS A 89 -12.36 -8.36 -8.25
N THR A 90 -11.37 -7.66 -8.75
CA THR A 90 -10.99 -6.25 -8.48
C THR A 90 -10.55 -5.91 -7.05
N LEU A 91 -10.53 -6.84 -6.11
CA LEU A 91 -10.18 -6.58 -4.71
C LEU A 91 -8.73 -6.06 -4.57
N CYS A 92 -7.80 -6.59 -5.34
CA CYS A 92 -6.40 -6.12 -5.35
C CYS A 92 -6.27 -4.69 -5.89
N ILE A 93 -7.09 -4.30 -6.90
CA ILE A 93 -7.13 -2.92 -7.42
C ILE A 93 -7.61 -1.96 -6.33
N GLN A 94 -8.66 -2.34 -5.60
CA GLN A 94 -9.19 -1.53 -4.51
C GLN A 94 -8.18 -1.37 -3.37
N ALA A 95 -7.46 -2.45 -3.04
CA ALA A 95 -6.48 -2.47 -1.97
C ALA A 95 -5.18 -1.72 -2.32
N CYS A 96 -4.83 -1.57 -3.61
CA CYS A 96 -3.58 -0.95 -4.01
C CYS A 96 -3.57 0.55 -3.71
N PRO A 97 -2.70 1.06 -2.81
CA PRO A 97 -2.73 2.46 -2.39
C PRO A 97 -2.22 3.43 -3.47
N VAL A 98 -1.51 2.92 -4.47
CA VAL A 98 -0.89 3.70 -5.55
C VAL A 98 -1.45 3.37 -6.94
N ASP A 99 -2.57 2.63 -7.02
CA ASP A 99 -3.20 2.20 -8.28
C ASP A 99 -2.22 1.52 -9.27
N ALA A 100 -1.28 0.75 -8.74
CA ALA A 100 -0.29 0.03 -9.55
C ALA A 100 -0.84 -1.27 -10.17
N ILE A 101 -2.14 -1.52 -10.12
CA ILE A 101 -2.76 -2.72 -10.68
C ILE A 101 -3.78 -2.30 -11.73
N ALA A 102 -3.56 -2.77 -12.97
CA ALA A 102 -4.46 -2.59 -14.09
C ALA A 102 -5.37 -3.81 -14.27
N GLY A 103 -6.58 -3.58 -14.74
CA GLY A 103 -7.58 -4.60 -14.98
C GLY A 103 -9.00 -4.09 -14.79
N ALA A 104 -9.98 -4.98 -14.95
CA ALA A 104 -11.38 -4.66 -14.76
C ALA A 104 -12.13 -5.87 -14.21
N SER A 105 -13.40 -5.66 -13.80
CA SER A 105 -14.26 -6.73 -13.33
C SER A 105 -14.40 -7.83 -14.40
N LYS A 106 -14.19 -9.08 -13.99
CA LYS A 106 -14.21 -10.28 -14.84
C LYS A 106 -13.10 -10.38 -15.90
N LEU A 107 -12.14 -9.47 -15.89
CA LEU A 107 -10.93 -9.53 -16.70
C LEU A 107 -9.73 -9.79 -15.79
N MET A 108 -8.69 -10.42 -16.32
CA MET A 108 -7.44 -10.61 -15.57
C MET A 108 -6.82 -9.28 -15.16
N HIS A 109 -6.09 -9.31 -14.05
CA HIS A 109 -5.36 -8.15 -13.57
C HIS A 109 -3.87 -8.32 -13.78
N THR A 110 -3.17 -7.21 -14.01
CA THR A 110 -1.71 -7.19 -14.09
C THR A 110 -1.13 -6.06 -13.25
N VAL A 111 0.12 -6.23 -12.78
CA VAL A 111 0.80 -5.22 -11.98
C VAL A 111 1.66 -4.33 -12.87
N ILE A 112 1.53 -3.03 -12.72
CA ILE A 112 2.43 -2.04 -13.32
C ILE A 112 3.68 -1.97 -12.43
N GLY A 113 4.71 -2.78 -12.76
CA GLY A 113 5.83 -3.05 -11.87
C GLY A 113 6.57 -1.80 -11.38
N HIS A 114 6.81 -0.81 -12.25
CA HIS A 114 7.51 0.44 -11.89
C HIS A 114 6.70 1.38 -10.99
N GLU A 115 5.40 1.12 -10.83
CA GLU A 115 4.51 1.85 -9.91
C GLU A 115 4.26 1.08 -8.60
N CYS A 116 4.62 -0.20 -8.54
CA CYS A 116 4.44 -1.02 -7.35
C CYS A 116 5.43 -0.61 -6.26
N THR A 117 4.93 -0.34 -5.05
CA THR A 117 5.73 0.07 -3.89
C THR A 117 6.11 -1.10 -2.98
N GLY A 118 5.70 -2.33 -3.30
CA GLY A 118 5.98 -3.51 -2.47
C GLY A 118 5.21 -3.55 -1.14
N CYS A 119 4.10 -2.85 -1.03
CA CYS A 119 3.34 -2.69 0.22
C CYS A 119 2.60 -3.97 0.70
N GLU A 120 2.49 -5.00 -0.14
CA GLU A 120 1.83 -6.29 0.14
C GLU A 120 0.29 -6.21 0.36
N LEU A 121 -0.33 -5.03 0.34
CA LEU A 121 -1.75 -4.87 0.65
C LEU A 121 -2.71 -5.56 -0.32
N CYS A 122 -2.26 -5.88 -1.53
CA CYS A 122 -3.05 -6.60 -2.53
C CYS A 122 -3.07 -8.12 -2.31
N VAL A 123 -2.16 -8.68 -1.52
CA VAL A 123 -2.01 -10.13 -1.33
C VAL A 123 -3.19 -10.68 -0.51
N VAL A 124 -3.41 -10.11 0.68
CA VAL A 124 -4.42 -10.61 1.63
C VAL A 124 -5.85 -10.64 1.06
N PRO A 125 -6.33 -9.63 0.31
CA PRO A 125 -7.69 -9.66 -0.22
C PRO A 125 -7.87 -10.54 -1.46
N CYS A 126 -6.81 -11.17 -1.97
CA CYS A 126 -6.92 -12.03 -3.16
C CYS A 126 -7.54 -13.39 -2.79
N PRO A 127 -8.76 -13.70 -3.25
CA PRO A 127 -9.43 -14.94 -2.87
C PRO A 127 -8.87 -16.17 -3.60
N MET A 128 -8.05 -15.95 -4.63
CA MET A 128 -7.44 -17.02 -5.44
C MET A 128 -5.99 -17.26 -5.07
N ASP A 129 -5.44 -16.52 -4.09
CA ASP A 129 -4.03 -16.57 -3.69
C ASP A 129 -3.06 -16.49 -4.88
N CYS A 130 -3.48 -15.78 -5.94
CA CYS A 130 -2.74 -15.69 -7.21
C CYS A 130 -1.72 -14.55 -7.24
N ILE A 131 -1.46 -13.89 -6.12
CA ILE A 131 -0.53 -12.77 -6.03
C ILE A 131 0.67 -13.17 -5.18
N GLN A 132 1.85 -13.07 -5.75
CA GLN A 132 3.11 -13.34 -5.08
C GLN A 132 3.99 -12.10 -5.04
N MET A 133 4.80 -11.96 -3.98
CA MET A 133 5.80 -10.90 -3.87
C MET A 133 7.14 -11.42 -4.36
N THR A 134 7.67 -10.83 -5.42
CA THR A 134 8.97 -11.19 -5.99
C THR A 134 9.99 -10.11 -5.61
N PRO A 135 11.10 -10.45 -4.92
CA PRO A 135 12.15 -9.50 -4.63
C PRO A 135 12.70 -8.86 -5.91
N ILE A 136 12.90 -7.56 -5.89
CA ILE A 136 13.56 -6.85 -6.98
C ILE A 136 15.05 -7.00 -6.77
N THR A 137 15.70 -7.80 -7.62
CA THR A 137 17.16 -7.96 -7.64
C THR A 137 17.76 -6.93 -8.58
N GLY A 138 18.57 -6.02 -8.05
CA GLY A 138 19.22 -4.97 -8.83
C GLY A 138 19.01 -3.58 -8.21
N SER A 139 19.76 -2.62 -8.70
CA SER A 139 19.54 -1.21 -8.36
C SER A 139 18.18 -0.76 -8.87
N PRO A 140 17.45 0.10 -8.15
CA PRO A 140 16.20 0.67 -8.67
C PRO A 140 16.43 1.20 -10.09
N LEU A 141 15.49 0.92 -11.00
CA LEU A 141 15.60 1.24 -12.44
C LEU A 141 15.90 2.71 -12.76
N ASP A 142 15.72 3.59 -11.79
CA ASP A 142 16.09 5.00 -11.85
C ASP A 142 17.32 5.24 -10.96
N ASN A 143 18.52 5.17 -11.52
CA ASN A 143 19.77 5.63 -10.89
C ASN A 143 19.76 7.15 -10.66
N GLN A 144 18.66 7.72 -10.18
CA GLN A 144 18.62 9.14 -9.85
C GLN A 144 19.27 9.37 -8.49
N PRO A 145 20.36 10.14 -8.42
CA PRO A 145 20.96 10.51 -7.15
C PRO A 145 19.95 11.35 -6.37
N GLY A 146 19.79 11.08 -5.09
CA GLY A 146 19.04 11.96 -4.19
C GLY A 146 17.97 11.32 -3.31
N SER A 147 17.72 10.02 -3.39
CA SER A 147 16.91 9.37 -2.37
C SER A 147 17.75 9.09 -1.13
N PRO A 148 17.28 9.45 0.08
CA PRO A 148 17.96 9.07 1.31
C PRO A 148 17.91 7.55 1.56
N TRP A 149 16.98 6.82 0.96
CA TRP A 149 16.81 5.38 1.12
C TRP A 149 17.45 4.65 -0.05
N PRO A 150 18.45 3.75 0.20
CA PRO A 150 19.17 3.04 -0.88
C PRO A 150 18.26 2.14 -1.73
N GLU A 151 17.17 1.62 -1.14
CA GLU A 151 16.25 0.70 -1.80
C GLU A 151 15.17 1.40 -2.63
N TYR A 152 14.97 2.71 -2.45
CA TYR A 152 13.91 3.48 -3.11
C TYR A 152 14.53 4.62 -3.92
N SER A 153 14.32 4.63 -5.23
CA SER A 153 14.72 5.78 -6.05
C SER A 153 13.88 7.02 -5.71
N SER A 154 14.45 8.20 -5.87
CA SER A 154 13.72 9.47 -5.66
C SER A 154 12.49 9.56 -6.57
N GLY A 155 12.60 9.10 -7.82
CA GLY A 155 11.49 9.04 -8.76
C GLY A 155 10.35 8.14 -8.28
N MET A 156 10.67 6.96 -7.73
CA MET A 156 9.69 6.05 -7.14
C MET A 156 8.95 6.69 -5.96
N VAL A 157 9.67 7.32 -5.04
CA VAL A 157 9.08 7.99 -3.87
C VAL A 157 8.13 9.12 -4.29
N VAL A 158 8.53 9.96 -5.24
CA VAL A 158 7.71 11.06 -5.76
C VAL A 158 6.44 10.53 -6.47
N ARG A 159 6.60 9.52 -7.34
CA ARG A 159 5.45 8.91 -8.02
C ARG A 159 4.48 8.27 -7.03
N ALA A 160 4.99 7.49 -6.07
CA ALA A 160 4.16 6.83 -5.07
C ALA A 160 3.36 7.83 -4.21
N ARG A 161 4.00 8.92 -3.76
CA ARG A 161 3.31 10.03 -3.04
C ARG A 161 2.18 10.60 -3.87
N ARG A 162 2.47 11.03 -5.10
CA ARG A 162 1.48 11.63 -6.00
C ARG A 162 0.30 10.69 -6.27
N ARG A 163 0.55 9.41 -6.53
CA ARG A 163 -0.50 8.43 -6.82
C ARG A 163 -1.36 8.14 -5.59
N ALA A 164 -0.74 8.02 -4.41
CA ALA A 164 -1.48 7.86 -3.15
C ALA A 164 -2.37 9.08 -2.86
N GLU A 165 -1.87 10.29 -3.07
CA GLU A 165 -2.64 11.52 -2.93
C GLU A 165 -3.84 11.56 -3.90
N MET A 166 -3.62 11.23 -5.16
CA MET A 166 -4.70 11.15 -6.17
C MET A 166 -5.76 10.11 -5.79
N LYS A 167 -5.36 8.94 -5.30
CA LYS A 167 -6.29 7.91 -4.83
C LYS A 167 -7.09 8.38 -3.62
N ARG A 168 -6.43 8.98 -2.64
CA ARG A 168 -7.07 9.54 -1.45
C ARG A 168 -8.10 10.62 -1.83
N SER A 169 -7.78 11.51 -2.75
CA SER A 169 -8.69 12.54 -3.25
C SER A 169 -9.92 11.95 -3.93
N ARG A 170 -9.74 10.93 -4.79
CA ARG A 170 -10.88 10.22 -5.42
C ARG A 170 -11.75 9.51 -4.39
N SER A 171 -11.17 8.88 -3.39
CA SER A 171 -11.92 8.19 -2.33
C SER A 171 -12.75 9.18 -1.49
N LYS A 172 -12.24 10.38 -1.23
CA LYS A 172 -13.00 11.44 -0.54
C LYS A 172 -14.18 11.91 -1.38
N LEU A 173 -13.97 12.21 -2.66
CA LEU A 173 -15.03 12.63 -3.58
C LEU A 173 -16.13 11.57 -3.72
N SER A 174 -15.76 10.29 -3.79
CA SER A 174 -16.74 9.19 -3.86
C SER A 174 -17.51 9.03 -2.56
N ALA A 175 -16.90 9.26 -1.40
CA ALA A 175 -17.58 9.23 -0.10
C ALA A 175 -18.58 10.37 0.06
N GLU A 176 -18.20 11.58 -0.35
CA GLU A 176 -19.09 12.76 -0.32
C GLU A 176 -20.29 12.61 -1.28
N SER A 177 -20.05 12.05 -2.47
CA SER A 177 -21.12 11.72 -3.43
C SER A 177 -22.05 10.59 -2.93
N CYS A 178 -21.56 9.69 -2.08
CA CYS A 178 -22.32 8.55 -1.56
C CYS A 178 -23.14 8.88 -0.30
N CYS A 179 -22.83 9.97 0.41
CA CYS A 179 -23.64 10.42 1.55
C CYS A 179 -25.07 10.84 1.16
N SER A 180 -25.35 11.01 -0.14
CA SER A 180 -26.70 11.19 -0.68
C SER A 180 -27.42 9.86 -1.00
N ASN A 181 -26.73 8.72 -1.03
CA ASN A 181 -27.32 7.40 -1.33
C ASN A 181 -26.66 6.26 -0.51
N THR A 182 -27.26 6.01 0.65
CA THR A 182 -27.31 4.75 1.43
C THR A 182 -26.04 3.85 1.52
N VAL A 183 -25.56 3.73 2.75
CA VAL A 183 -24.50 2.80 3.26
C VAL A 183 -24.75 1.32 2.89
N SER A 184 -25.93 0.92 2.42
CA SER A 184 -26.31 -0.46 2.16
C SER A 184 -25.73 -1.08 0.88
N THR A 185 -25.46 -0.28 -0.15
CA THR A 185 -25.13 -0.81 -1.48
C THR A 185 -23.72 -1.38 -1.57
N GLN A 186 -22.75 -0.81 -0.84
CA GLN A 186 -21.36 -1.31 -0.89
C GLN A 186 -21.17 -2.61 -0.11
N THR A 187 -21.86 -2.79 1.00
CA THR A 187 -21.83 -4.04 1.78
C THR A 187 -22.45 -5.16 0.97
N VAL A 188 -23.62 -4.93 0.34
CA VAL A 188 -24.29 -5.89 -0.52
C VAL A 188 -23.45 -6.24 -1.76
N MET A 189 -22.79 -5.28 -2.40
CA MET A 189 -21.87 -5.55 -3.51
C MET A 189 -20.68 -6.39 -3.07
N ARG A 190 -20.08 -6.12 -1.93
CA ARG A 190 -18.94 -6.88 -1.38
C ARG A 190 -19.34 -8.32 -1.07
N GLU A 191 -20.47 -8.54 -0.43
CA GLU A 191 -21.01 -9.87 -0.14
C GLU A 191 -21.36 -10.65 -1.41
N ASN A 192 -21.94 -9.99 -2.41
CA ASN A 192 -22.24 -10.59 -3.71
C ASN A 192 -20.97 -10.98 -4.49
N ILE A 193 -19.92 -10.17 -4.45
CA ILE A 193 -18.62 -10.48 -5.05
C ILE A 193 -18.01 -11.70 -4.33
N LEU A 194 -17.94 -11.69 -3.01
CA LEU A 194 -17.38 -12.79 -2.22
C LEU A 194 -18.13 -14.11 -2.44
N SER A 195 -19.45 -14.07 -2.52
CA SER A 195 -20.27 -15.26 -2.80
C SER A 195 -20.07 -15.79 -4.21
N SER A 196 -19.88 -14.92 -5.20
CA SER A 196 -19.58 -15.31 -6.60
C SER A 196 -18.19 -15.94 -6.70
N VAL A 197 -17.22 -15.38 -5.99
CA VAL A 197 -15.84 -15.88 -5.91
C VAL A 197 -15.82 -17.28 -5.29
N LYS A 198 -16.53 -17.49 -4.17
CA LYS A 198 -16.62 -18.79 -3.52
C LYS A 198 -17.17 -19.86 -4.47
N ARG A 199 -18.26 -19.55 -5.19
CA ARG A 199 -18.85 -20.46 -6.20
C ARG A 199 -17.88 -20.81 -7.34
N THR A 200 -17.06 -19.84 -7.79
CA THR A 200 -16.08 -20.07 -8.86
C THR A 200 -14.91 -20.92 -8.37
N ARG A 201 -14.45 -20.70 -7.14
CA ARG A 201 -13.41 -21.52 -6.48
C ARG A 201 -13.87 -22.96 -6.30
N ASP A 202 -15.09 -23.17 -5.78
CA ASP A 202 -15.65 -24.51 -5.57
C ASP A 202 -15.80 -25.27 -6.90
N ARG A 203 -16.20 -24.58 -7.97
CA ARG A 203 -16.32 -25.15 -9.32
C ARG A 203 -14.96 -25.52 -9.92
N LYS A 204 -13.91 -24.71 -9.72
CA LYS A 204 -12.54 -25.03 -10.15
C LYS A 204 -11.97 -26.22 -9.37
N ASN A 205 -12.16 -26.27 -8.06
CA ASN A 205 -11.69 -27.38 -7.24
C ASN A 205 -12.36 -28.72 -7.63
N SER A 206 -13.65 -28.72 -7.98
CA SER A 206 -14.36 -29.91 -8.48
C SER A 206 -13.76 -30.43 -9.79
N LEU A 207 -13.38 -29.52 -10.71
CA LEU A 207 -12.78 -29.89 -12.01
C LEU A 207 -11.37 -30.50 -11.90
N TYR A 208 -10.65 -30.24 -10.78
CA TYR A 208 -9.35 -30.84 -10.53
C TYR A 208 -9.41 -32.20 -9.83
N LEU A 209 -10.54 -32.52 -9.18
CA LEU A 209 -10.72 -33.79 -8.48
C LEU A 209 -11.29 -34.90 -9.40
N ASP A 210 -11.82 -34.56 -10.58
CA ASP A 210 -12.37 -35.50 -11.54
C ASP A 210 -11.35 -35.96 -12.61
N ASN A 211 -10.07 -35.61 -12.48
CA ASN A 211 -8.98 -35.95 -13.42
C ASN A 211 -7.85 -36.81 -12.81
N ASP A 212 -8.06 -37.51 -11.69
CA ASP A 212 -7.16 -38.53 -11.15
C ASP A 212 -7.73 -39.97 -11.33
#